data_51e9f048eecb6db4ddda1eb256ec6811
#
_entry.id   51e9f048eecb6db4ddda1eb256ec6811
#
_cell.length_a   1.000
_cell.length_b   1.000
_cell.length_c   1.000
_cell.angle_alpha   90.00
_cell.angle_beta   90.00
_cell.angle_gamma   90.00
#
_symmetry.space_group_name_H-M   'P 1'
#
loop_
_entity.id
_entity.type
_entity.pdbx_description
1 polymer ?
#
loop_
_entity_poly.entity_id
_entity_poly.type
_entity_poly.pdbx_seq_one_letter_code
_entity_poly.pdbx_strand_id
1 'polypeptide(L)'
;MSKIKVVLPKAERTFVAIKPDGVKRGLIGEVVKRFESAGLKVVGLKMVTPTAKQVKGTYPGTEEWLKQMGEKTLRNYKEYGKDPLKELGTDDPLKIGKMIEGWIVKYWTSGPIVCLVLEGNQAIEVVRMIAGYTIPASAPRGTIRGDFSIDSPILANLTKRPVKNIIHASGNRKEAEHEINHWFKPSEIHYYRRADEAIMFE
;
A
#
# COMPACT_ATOMS: atom_id res chain seq x y z
N MET A 1 41.45 13.59 -19.73
CA MET A 1 40.66 13.03 -18.62
C MET A 1 39.39 12.42 -19.22
N SER A 2 39.28 11.11 -19.22
CA SER A 2 38.09 10.39 -19.70
C SER A 2 36.92 10.70 -18.76
N LYS A 3 35.85 11.32 -19.24
CA LYS A 3 34.63 11.51 -18.50
C LYS A 3 34.03 10.11 -18.27
N ILE A 4 34.05 9.65 -17.02
CA ILE A 4 33.35 8.42 -16.64
C ILE A 4 31.85 8.73 -16.90
N LYS A 5 31.26 8.07 -17.90
CA LYS A 5 29.82 8.09 -18.10
C LYS A 5 29.19 7.33 -16.94
N VAL A 6 28.72 8.05 -15.94
CA VAL A 6 27.87 7.46 -14.90
C VAL A 6 26.57 7.07 -15.60
N VAL A 7 26.38 5.77 -15.80
CA VAL A 7 25.08 5.25 -16.24
C VAL A 7 24.22 5.22 -14.99
N LEU A 8 23.32 6.20 -14.87
CA LEU A 8 22.35 6.22 -13.79
C LEU A 8 21.51 4.93 -13.84
N PRO A 9 21.25 4.28 -12.68
CA PRO A 9 20.35 3.14 -12.64
C PRO A 9 19.01 3.54 -13.28
N LYS A 10 18.42 2.63 -14.06
CA LYS A 10 17.10 2.86 -14.64
C LYS A 10 16.12 3.19 -13.52
N ALA A 11 15.47 4.35 -13.60
CA ALA A 11 14.52 4.80 -12.60
C ALA A 11 13.45 3.72 -12.33
N GLU A 12 13.28 3.34 -11.07
CA GLU A 12 12.30 2.36 -10.63
C GLU A 12 10.94 3.01 -10.43
N ARG A 13 9.86 2.28 -10.70
CA ARG A 13 8.48 2.73 -10.46
C ARG A 13 7.79 1.87 -9.43
N THR A 14 6.91 2.49 -8.66
CA THR A 14 6.07 1.80 -7.70
C THR A 14 4.67 2.40 -7.67
N PHE A 15 3.71 1.58 -7.25
CA PHE A 15 2.32 2.00 -7.08
C PHE A 15 2.04 2.30 -5.61
N VAL A 16 1.25 3.36 -5.38
CA VAL A 16 0.69 3.72 -4.08
C VAL A 16 -0.78 4.04 -4.25
N ALA A 17 -1.61 3.58 -3.31
CA ALA A 17 -2.99 4.04 -3.19
C ALA A 17 -3.24 4.62 -1.79
N ILE A 18 -3.69 5.89 -1.74
CA ILE A 18 -4.24 6.48 -0.52
C ILE A 18 -5.66 5.96 -0.36
N LYS A 19 -5.90 5.22 0.70
CA LYS A 19 -7.16 4.51 0.97
C LYS A 19 -8.26 5.45 1.46
N PRO A 20 -9.51 5.01 1.50
CA PRO A 20 -10.63 5.88 1.85
C PRO A 20 -10.50 6.56 3.23
N ASP A 21 -9.84 5.94 4.20
CA ASP A 21 -9.58 6.56 5.51
C ASP A 21 -8.59 7.73 5.41
N GLY A 22 -7.55 7.61 4.60
CA GLY A 22 -6.60 8.68 4.32
C GLY A 22 -7.25 9.84 3.57
N VAL A 23 -8.08 9.52 2.55
CA VAL A 23 -8.82 10.54 1.78
C VAL A 23 -9.83 11.30 2.67
N LYS A 24 -10.66 10.57 3.42
CA LYS A 24 -11.66 11.17 4.32
C LYS A 24 -11.06 12.04 5.44
N ARG A 25 -9.81 11.78 5.79
CA ARG A 25 -9.07 12.56 6.80
C ARG A 25 -8.26 13.72 6.22
N GLY A 26 -8.35 13.99 4.92
CA GLY A 26 -7.65 15.10 4.26
C GLY A 26 -6.12 14.91 4.19
N LEU A 27 -5.64 13.65 4.17
CA LEU A 27 -4.20 13.36 4.20
C LEU A 27 -3.55 13.29 2.82
N ILE A 28 -4.27 13.56 1.73
CA ILE A 28 -3.75 13.43 0.35
C ILE A 28 -2.48 14.26 0.17
N GLY A 29 -2.57 15.56 0.47
CA GLY A 29 -1.45 16.50 0.27
C GLY A 29 -0.24 16.13 1.13
N GLU A 30 -0.46 15.71 2.38
CA GLU A 30 0.62 15.31 3.27
C GLU A 30 1.35 14.05 2.79
N VAL A 31 0.60 13.05 2.31
CA VAL A 31 1.17 11.81 1.76
C VAL A 31 2.00 12.11 0.51
N VAL A 32 1.47 12.90 -0.43
CA VAL A 32 2.18 13.29 -1.65
C VAL A 32 3.44 14.08 -1.31
N LYS A 33 3.33 15.08 -0.42
CA LYS A 33 4.47 15.89 0.05
C LYS A 33 5.60 15.04 0.59
N ARG A 34 5.33 14.02 1.41
CA ARG A 34 6.38 13.14 1.96
C ARG A 34 7.15 12.41 0.89
N PHE A 35 6.49 11.94 -0.15
CA PHE A 35 7.15 11.26 -1.26
C PHE A 35 7.97 12.24 -2.12
N GLU A 36 7.41 13.39 -2.47
CA GLU A 36 8.12 14.41 -3.26
C GLU A 36 9.31 14.99 -2.50
N SER A 37 9.19 15.23 -1.18
CA SER A 37 10.28 15.72 -0.33
C SER A 37 11.44 14.72 -0.22
N ALA A 38 11.18 13.42 -0.41
CA ALA A 38 12.21 12.39 -0.46
C ALA A 38 12.86 12.23 -1.85
N GLY A 39 12.49 13.06 -2.83
CA GLY A 39 13.04 13.02 -4.17
C GLY A 39 12.30 12.09 -5.14
N LEU A 40 11.19 11.48 -4.73
CA LEU A 40 10.37 10.67 -5.63
C LEU A 40 9.56 11.59 -6.56
N LYS A 41 9.43 11.17 -7.82
CA LYS A 41 8.69 11.88 -8.86
C LYS A 41 7.30 11.27 -9.01
N VAL A 42 6.25 12.09 -8.98
CA VAL A 42 4.88 11.66 -9.27
C VAL A 42 4.68 11.63 -10.78
N VAL A 43 4.67 10.45 -11.38
CA VAL A 43 4.50 10.28 -12.84
C VAL A 43 3.07 9.88 -13.25
N GLY A 44 2.24 9.49 -12.29
CA GLY A 44 0.80 9.25 -12.48
C GLY A 44 0.06 9.56 -11.20
N LEU A 45 -1.08 10.25 -11.31
CA LEU A 45 -1.94 10.58 -10.17
C LEU A 45 -3.40 10.68 -10.63
N LYS A 46 -4.29 9.99 -9.91
CA LYS A 46 -5.74 10.11 -10.12
C LYS A 46 -6.56 9.72 -8.90
N MET A 47 -7.72 10.33 -8.77
CA MET A 47 -8.73 9.94 -7.79
C MET A 47 -9.80 9.07 -8.47
N VAL A 48 -10.15 7.96 -7.86
CA VAL A 48 -11.16 7.03 -8.38
C VAL A 48 -12.01 6.46 -7.25
N THR A 49 -13.27 6.13 -7.55
CA THR A 49 -14.09 5.27 -6.69
C THR A 49 -13.95 3.84 -7.21
N PRO A 50 -13.23 2.96 -6.50
CA PRO A 50 -12.91 1.65 -7.02
C PRO A 50 -14.13 0.72 -7.00
N THR A 51 -14.21 -0.16 -7.99
CA THR A 51 -15.13 -1.30 -8.00
C THR A 51 -14.53 -2.49 -7.24
N ALA A 52 -15.39 -3.40 -6.77
CA ALA A 52 -14.93 -4.64 -6.12
C ALA A 52 -13.98 -5.45 -7.03
N LYS A 53 -14.22 -5.48 -8.35
CA LYS A 53 -13.36 -6.14 -9.33
C LYS A 53 -11.95 -5.52 -9.38
N GLN A 54 -11.87 -4.20 -9.37
CA GLN A 54 -10.57 -3.50 -9.36
C GLN A 54 -9.80 -3.77 -8.06
N VAL A 55 -10.48 -3.74 -6.90
CA VAL A 55 -9.83 -4.03 -5.62
C VAL A 55 -9.29 -5.46 -5.59
N LYS A 56 -10.10 -6.45 -6.02
CA LYS A 56 -9.65 -7.85 -6.08
C LYS A 56 -8.46 -8.04 -7.03
N GLY A 57 -8.46 -7.37 -8.17
CA GLY A 57 -7.36 -7.43 -9.14
C GLY A 57 -6.05 -6.79 -8.67
N THR A 58 -6.06 -6.02 -7.58
CA THR A 58 -4.84 -5.46 -6.97
C THR A 58 -4.03 -6.51 -6.24
N TYR A 59 -4.67 -7.57 -5.73
CA TYR A 59 -4.06 -8.61 -4.91
C TYR A 59 -3.90 -9.92 -5.69
N PRO A 60 -3.03 -10.85 -5.27
CA PRO A 60 -2.84 -12.13 -5.94
C PRO A 60 -4.12 -12.98 -6.03
N GLY A 61 -4.99 -12.91 -5.01
CA GLY A 61 -6.27 -13.64 -4.96
C GLY A 61 -6.16 -15.16 -5.00
N THR A 62 -4.95 -15.72 -4.89
CA THR A 62 -4.72 -17.17 -4.90
C THR A 62 -5.16 -17.79 -3.58
N GLU A 63 -5.52 -19.08 -3.62
CA GLU A 63 -5.90 -19.82 -2.42
C GLU A 63 -4.78 -19.83 -1.37
N GLU A 64 -3.55 -19.93 -1.80
CA GLU A 64 -2.39 -19.86 -0.92
C GLU A 64 -2.26 -18.50 -0.21
N TRP A 65 -2.41 -17.41 -0.95
CA TRP A 65 -2.41 -16.05 -0.37
C TRP A 65 -3.55 -15.87 0.65
N LEU A 66 -4.75 -16.37 0.35
CA LEU A 66 -5.88 -16.36 1.27
C LEU A 66 -5.58 -17.15 2.54
N LYS A 67 -5.04 -18.38 2.41
CA LYS A 67 -4.62 -19.19 3.56
C LYS A 67 -3.60 -18.47 4.43
N GLN A 68 -2.58 -17.86 3.84
CA GLN A 68 -1.56 -17.10 4.58
C GLN A 68 -2.15 -15.94 5.37
N MET A 69 -3.15 -15.23 4.82
CA MET A 69 -3.88 -14.19 5.56
C MET A 69 -4.65 -14.76 6.75
N GLY A 70 -5.34 -15.88 6.56
CA GLY A 70 -6.05 -16.57 7.62
C GLY A 70 -5.13 -17.06 8.73
N GLU A 71 -4.00 -17.68 8.38
CA GLU A 71 -3.00 -18.13 9.33
C GLU A 71 -2.39 -16.99 10.17
N LYS A 72 -2.11 -15.84 9.53
CA LYS A 72 -1.67 -14.64 10.27
C LYS A 72 -2.72 -14.19 11.28
N THR A 73 -3.98 -14.24 10.88
CA THR A 73 -5.11 -13.88 11.76
C THR A 73 -5.21 -14.86 12.93
N LEU A 74 -5.14 -16.16 12.68
CA LEU A 74 -5.16 -17.18 13.73
C LEU A 74 -4.01 -17.01 14.74
N ARG A 75 -2.80 -16.68 14.25
CA ARG A 75 -1.67 -16.34 15.13
C ARG A 75 -1.97 -15.15 16.02
N ASN A 76 -2.55 -14.08 15.48
CA ASN A 76 -2.96 -12.93 16.27
C ASN A 76 -4.01 -13.28 17.32
N TYR A 77 -5.02 -14.09 16.97
CA TYR A 77 -6.03 -14.54 17.93
C TYR A 77 -5.39 -15.32 19.07
N LYS A 78 -4.47 -16.25 18.77
CA LYS A 78 -3.72 -17.01 19.77
C LYS A 78 -2.88 -16.11 20.69
N GLU A 79 -2.17 -15.15 20.11
CA GLU A 79 -1.32 -14.19 20.85
C GLU A 79 -2.14 -13.37 21.85
N TYR A 80 -3.37 -12.99 21.48
CA TYR A 80 -4.27 -12.21 22.34
C TYR A 80 -5.24 -13.04 23.16
N GLY A 81 -5.04 -14.36 23.22
CA GLY A 81 -5.89 -15.28 24.01
C GLY A 81 -7.36 -15.29 23.58
N LYS A 82 -7.62 -15.07 22.30
CA LYS A 82 -8.97 -15.06 21.71
C LYS A 82 -9.26 -16.36 20.96
N ASP A 83 -10.51 -16.79 21.02
CA ASP A 83 -10.98 -18.00 20.34
C ASP A 83 -11.58 -17.64 18.97
N PRO A 84 -10.93 -18.04 17.85
CA PRO A 84 -11.43 -17.74 16.51
C PRO A 84 -12.78 -18.39 16.20
N LEU A 85 -13.08 -19.56 16.79
CA LEU A 85 -14.38 -20.21 16.62
C LEU A 85 -15.51 -19.36 17.19
N LYS A 86 -15.31 -18.76 18.38
CA LYS A 86 -16.30 -17.87 19.01
C LYS A 86 -16.43 -16.55 18.26
N GLU A 87 -15.31 -15.97 17.83
CA GLU A 87 -15.30 -14.62 17.24
C GLU A 87 -15.67 -14.62 15.75
N LEU A 88 -15.18 -15.60 14.98
CA LEU A 88 -15.34 -15.68 13.53
C LEU A 88 -16.25 -16.81 13.04
N GLY A 89 -16.60 -17.76 13.95
CA GLY A 89 -17.37 -18.95 13.60
C GLY A 89 -16.58 -20.04 12.86
N THR A 90 -15.25 -19.87 12.75
CA THR A 90 -14.36 -20.84 12.07
C THR A 90 -12.91 -20.64 12.49
N ASP A 91 -12.14 -21.71 12.47
CA ASP A 91 -10.67 -21.74 12.60
C ASP A 91 -9.98 -22.20 11.30
N ASP A 92 -10.75 -22.37 10.23
CA ASP A 92 -10.22 -22.70 8.89
C ASP A 92 -9.50 -21.48 8.29
N PRO A 93 -8.17 -21.55 8.02
CA PRO A 93 -7.42 -20.41 7.47
C PRO A 93 -7.95 -19.90 6.13
N LEU A 94 -8.42 -20.80 5.25
CA LEU A 94 -8.92 -20.39 3.95
C LEU A 94 -10.25 -19.63 4.07
N LYS A 95 -11.15 -20.08 4.95
CA LYS A 95 -12.41 -19.39 5.21
C LYS A 95 -12.15 -18.00 5.83
N ILE A 96 -11.25 -17.92 6.80
CA ILE A 96 -10.84 -16.66 7.42
C ILE A 96 -10.23 -15.73 6.36
N GLY A 97 -9.35 -16.23 5.51
CA GLY A 97 -8.76 -15.45 4.42
C GLY A 97 -9.79 -14.87 3.45
N LYS A 98 -10.81 -15.66 3.06
CA LYS A 98 -11.94 -15.18 2.24
C LYS A 98 -12.76 -14.10 2.95
N MET A 99 -12.97 -14.22 4.25
CA MET A 99 -13.64 -13.17 5.04
C MET A 99 -12.84 -11.88 5.03
N ILE A 100 -11.52 -11.96 5.23
CA ILE A 100 -10.61 -10.81 5.23
C ILE A 100 -10.59 -10.15 3.84
N GLU A 101 -10.54 -10.91 2.75
CA GLU A 101 -10.66 -10.38 1.39
C GLU A 101 -11.97 -9.58 1.24
N GLY A 102 -13.08 -10.11 1.71
CA GLY A 102 -14.35 -9.41 1.71
C GLY A 102 -14.31 -8.08 2.48
N TRP A 103 -13.64 -8.05 3.63
CA TRP A 103 -13.45 -6.83 4.41
C TRP A 103 -12.55 -5.81 3.69
N ILE A 104 -11.48 -6.28 3.05
CA ILE A 104 -10.59 -5.43 2.24
C ILE A 104 -11.38 -4.78 1.10
N VAL A 105 -12.17 -5.57 0.37
CA VAL A 105 -13.02 -5.06 -0.72
C VAL A 105 -14.00 -4.00 -0.19
N LYS A 106 -14.73 -4.31 0.88
CA LYS A 106 -15.67 -3.37 1.51
C LYS A 106 -14.97 -2.07 1.96
N TYR A 107 -13.76 -2.18 2.49
CA TYR A 107 -13.00 -1.02 2.94
C TYR A 107 -12.57 -0.13 1.76
N TRP A 108 -11.96 -0.71 0.73
CA TRP A 108 -11.50 0.07 -0.42
C TRP A 108 -12.66 0.71 -1.21
N THR A 109 -13.82 0.03 -1.28
CA THR A 109 -15.01 0.55 -1.97
C THR A 109 -15.87 1.48 -1.10
N SER A 110 -15.45 1.77 0.15
CA SER A 110 -16.21 2.64 1.06
C SER A 110 -16.12 4.14 0.76
N GLY A 111 -15.37 4.51 -0.27
CA GLY A 111 -15.18 5.89 -0.72
C GLY A 111 -14.08 5.98 -1.78
N PRO A 112 -13.78 7.21 -2.23
CA PRO A 112 -12.71 7.43 -3.20
C PRO A 112 -11.33 7.08 -2.62
N ILE A 113 -10.43 6.68 -3.51
CA ILE A 113 -9.00 6.49 -3.26
C ILE A 113 -8.20 7.39 -4.19
N VAL A 114 -6.96 7.70 -3.82
CA VAL A 114 -6.02 8.38 -4.73
C VAL A 114 -4.91 7.41 -5.08
N CYS A 115 -4.81 7.09 -6.38
CA CYS A 115 -3.77 6.25 -6.94
C CYS A 115 -2.60 7.10 -7.42
N LEU A 116 -1.36 6.68 -7.14
CA LEU A 116 -0.14 7.32 -7.58
C LEU A 116 0.80 6.29 -8.22
N VAL A 117 1.54 6.75 -9.23
CA VAL A 117 2.75 6.07 -9.70
C VAL A 117 3.92 6.98 -9.36
N LEU A 118 4.83 6.47 -8.54
CA LEU A 118 6.03 7.17 -8.10
C LEU A 118 7.25 6.58 -8.83
N GLU A 119 8.16 7.45 -9.27
CA GLU A 119 9.39 7.08 -9.97
C GLU A 119 10.61 7.67 -9.24
N GLY A 120 11.68 6.88 -9.09
CA GLY A 120 12.93 7.33 -8.49
C GLY A 120 13.93 6.21 -8.32
N ASN A 121 15.05 6.52 -7.66
CA ASN A 121 16.04 5.51 -7.27
C ASN A 121 15.46 4.65 -6.15
N GLN A 122 15.47 3.32 -6.32
CA GLN A 122 14.93 2.37 -5.34
C GLN A 122 13.52 2.74 -4.84
N ALA A 123 12.66 3.17 -5.77
CA ALA A 123 11.35 3.77 -5.43
C ALA A 123 10.47 2.86 -4.57
N ILE A 124 10.52 1.54 -4.80
CA ILE A 124 9.74 0.57 -4.01
C ILE A 124 10.16 0.62 -2.54
N GLU A 125 11.47 0.53 -2.29
CA GLU A 125 12.00 0.49 -0.93
C GLU A 125 11.83 1.84 -0.21
N VAL A 126 12.14 2.95 -0.88
CA VAL A 126 11.97 4.30 -0.35
C VAL A 126 10.50 4.57 0.03
N VAL A 127 9.57 4.21 -0.85
CA VAL A 127 8.13 4.34 -0.55
C VAL A 127 7.74 3.50 0.66
N ARG A 128 8.24 2.28 0.79
CA ARG A 128 7.94 1.41 1.92
C ARG A 128 8.52 1.94 3.24
N MET A 129 9.72 2.52 3.22
CA MET A 129 10.31 3.19 4.39
C MET A 129 9.45 4.38 4.85
N ILE A 130 9.05 5.24 3.92
CA ILE A 130 8.20 6.41 4.21
C ILE A 130 6.80 5.98 4.69
N ALA A 131 6.25 4.91 4.10
CA ALA A 131 4.97 4.35 4.50
C ALA A 131 4.96 3.81 5.94
N GLY A 132 6.06 3.21 6.36
CA GLY A 132 6.16 2.47 7.62
C GLY A 132 5.56 1.05 7.55
N TYR A 133 5.65 0.30 8.64
CA TYR A 133 5.14 -1.07 8.72
C TYR A 133 3.65 -1.14 8.41
N THR A 134 3.21 -2.27 7.86
CA THR A 134 1.79 -2.50 7.48
C THR A 134 0.83 -2.31 8.64
N ILE A 135 1.28 -2.60 9.86
CA ILE A 135 0.53 -2.43 11.10
C ILE A 135 0.89 -1.08 11.72
N PRO A 136 -0.04 -0.10 11.76
CA PRO A 136 0.25 1.25 12.26
C PRO A 136 0.73 1.28 13.71
N ALA A 137 0.14 0.47 14.59
CA ALA A 137 0.52 0.42 16.00
C ALA A 137 2.01 0.06 16.23
N SER A 138 2.65 -0.60 15.24
CA SER A 138 4.07 -0.96 15.28
C SER A 138 4.92 -0.10 14.34
N ALA A 139 4.31 0.81 13.57
CA ALA A 139 5.05 1.63 12.62
C ALA A 139 5.82 2.74 13.34
N PRO A 140 7.10 2.97 12.98
CA PRO A 140 7.91 4.03 13.58
C PRO A 140 7.29 5.42 13.36
N ARG A 141 7.46 6.32 14.33
CA ARG A 141 7.15 7.75 14.14
C ARG A 141 8.02 8.33 13.04
N GLY A 142 7.49 9.34 12.33
CA GLY A 142 8.09 9.88 11.12
C GLY A 142 7.62 9.17 9.84
N THR A 143 6.98 8.00 9.95
CA THR A 143 6.36 7.31 8.81
C THR A 143 4.88 7.68 8.68
N ILE A 144 4.31 7.53 7.47
CA ILE A 144 2.89 7.84 7.22
C ILE A 144 1.98 7.06 8.18
N ARG A 145 2.20 5.77 8.34
CA ARG A 145 1.38 4.93 9.21
C ARG A 145 1.62 5.20 10.69
N GLY A 146 2.87 5.41 11.09
CA GLY A 146 3.21 5.70 12.47
C GLY A 146 2.70 7.04 12.98
N ASP A 147 2.62 8.05 12.11
CA ASP A 147 2.14 9.39 12.47
C ASP A 147 0.62 9.51 12.42
N PHE A 148 -0.02 8.85 11.44
CA PHE A 148 -1.42 9.09 11.15
C PHE A 148 -2.36 7.93 11.49
N SER A 149 -1.88 6.82 12.04
CA SER A 149 -2.75 5.73 12.48
C SER A 149 -2.18 5.02 13.71
N ILE A 150 -3.07 4.50 14.54
CA ILE A 150 -2.76 3.66 15.69
C ILE A 150 -3.48 2.32 15.62
N ASP A 151 -4.04 1.99 14.44
CA ASP A 151 -4.84 0.78 14.28
C ASP A 151 -3.99 -0.50 14.37
N SER A 152 -4.60 -1.58 14.84
CA SER A 152 -3.94 -2.84 15.12
C SER A 152 -4.75 -4.03 14.62
N PRO A 153 -4.12 -5.20 14.41
CA PRO A 153 -4.80 -6.42 13.99
C PRO A 153 -5.89 -6.86 14.97
N ILE A 154 -5.64 -6.73 16.27
CA ILE A 154 -6.62 -7.14 17.28
C ILE A 154 -7.88 -6.28 17.22
N LEU A 155 -7.73 -4.96 17.14
CA LEU A 155 -8.88 -4.05 17.00
C LEU A 155 -9.63 -4.31 15.68
N ALA A 156 -8.90 -4.50 14.59
CA ALA A 156 -9.46 -4.78 13.27
C ALA A 156 -10.27 -6.10 13.28
N ASN A 157 -9.70 -7.17 13.84
CA ASN A 157 -10.33 -8.48 13.91
C ASN A 157 -11.57 -8.47 14.80
N LEU A 158 -11.50 -7.88 16.00
CA LEU A 158 -12.65 -7.77 16.91
C LEU A 158 -13.80 -6.93 16.32
N THR A 159 -13.48 -5.98 15.45
CA THR A 159 -14.47 -5.15 14.75
C THR A 159 -14.80 -5.64 13.35
N LYS A 160 -14.37 -6.86 12.98
CA LYS A 160 -14.63 -7.56 11.70
C LYS A 160 -14.37 -6.67 10.47
N ARG A 161 -13.17 -6.08 10.43
CA ARG A 161 -12.70 -5.20 9.35
C ARG A 161 -11.20 -5.35 9.12
N PRO A 162 -10.65 -4.87 7.99
CA PRO A 162 -9.20 -4.82 7.84
C PRO A 162 -8.58 -3.70 8.67
N VAL A 163 -7.29 -3.77 8.88
CA VAL A 163 -6.51 -2.68 9.49
C VAL A 163 -6.62 -1.42 8.61
N LYS A 164 -7.00 -0.30 9.21
CA LYS A 164 -7.03 1.03 8.58
C LYS A 164 -5.63 1.64 8.66
N ASN A 165 -4.89 1.55 7.59
CA ASN A 165 -3.48 1.91 7.55
C ASN A 165 -3.12 2.93 6.45
N ILE A 166 -4.09 3.74 6.04
CA ILE A 166 -3.98 4.97 5.24
C ILE A 166 -3.60 4.71 3.80
N ILE A 167 -2.50 4.00 3.55
CA ILE A 167 -1.99 3.74 2.21
C ILE A 167 -1.75 2.26 1.95
N HIS A 168 -1.82 1.91 0.67
CA HIS A 168 -1.23 0.70 0.10
C HIS A 168 0.04 1.12 -0.65
N ALA A 169 1.04 0.27 -0.65
CA ALA A 169 2.25 0.40 -1.45
C ALA A 169 2.71 -0.98 -1.90
N SER A 170 3.19 -1.10 -3.13
CA SER A 170 3.72 -2.34 -3.69
C SER A 170 4.87 -2.89 -2.85
N GLY A 171 4.90 -4.20 -2.67
CA GLY A 171 5.88 -4.88 -1.84
C GLY A 171 7.18 -5.21 -2.56
N ASN A 172 7.13 -5.34 -3.89
CA ASN A 172 8.25 -5.72 -4.74
C ASN A 172 7.99 -5.30 -6.19
N ARG A 173 8.99 -5.52 -7.06
CA ARG A 173 8.92 -5.11 -8.47
C ARG A 173 7.78 -5.77 -9.24
N LYS A 174 7.52 -7.06 -9.01
CA LYS A 174 6.46 -7.80 -9.69
C LYS A 174 5.07 -7.24 -9.31
N GLU A 175 4.87 -6.94 -8.04
CA GLU A 175 3.65 -6.28 -7.56
C GLU A 175 3.52 -4.88 -8.15
N ALA A 176 4.59 -4.07 -8.14
CA ALA A 176 4.58 -2.72 -8.69
C ALA A 176 4.20 -2.71 -10.18
N GLU A 177 4.82 -3.56 -10.99
CA GLU A 177 4.50 -3.69 -12.42
C GLU A 177 3.04 -4.11 -12.64
N HIS A 178 2.56 -5.11 -11.89
CA HIS A 178 1.18 -5.56 -11.96
C HIS A 178 0.18 -4.45 -11.57
N GLU A 179 0.41 -3.81 -10.42
CA GLU A 179 -0.51 -2.82 -9.87
C GLU A 179 -0.54 -1.53 -10.72
N ILE A 180 0.61 -1.09 -11.25
CA ILE A 180 0.67 0.04 -12.19
C ILE A 180 -0.19 -0.26 -13.42
N ASN A 181 0.02 -1.42 -14.06
CA ASN A 181 -0.73 -1.81 -15.27
C ASN A 181 -2.23 -2.04 -14.97
N HIS A 182 -2.58 -2.46 -13.76
CA HIS A 182 -3.95 -2.67 -13.34
C HIS A 182 -4.71 -1.34 -13.13
N TRP A 183 -4.02 -0.36 -12.54
CA TRP A 183 -4.65 0.91 -12.17
C TRP A 183 -4.48 2.01 -13.22
N PHE A 184 -3.42 2.02 -14.01
CA PHE A 184 -3.11 3.09 -14.95
C PHE A 184 -3.02 2.58 -16.39
N LYS A 185 -3.57 3.38 -17.32
CA LYS A 185 -3.29 3.22 -18.75
C LYS A 185 -1.92 3.84 -19.07
N PRO A 186 -1.22 3.39 -20.12
CA PRO A 186 0.05 4.02 -20.54
C PRO A 186 -0.04 5.54 -20.76
N SER A 187 -1.19 6.03 -21.26
CA SER A 187 -1.45 7.45 -21.48
C SER A 187 -1.64 8.28 -20.22
N GLU A 188 -1.79 7.65 -19.07
CA GLU A 188 -1.91 8.32 -17.76
C GLU A 188 -0.56 8.41 -17.02
N ILE A 189 0.53 7.95 -17.65
CA ILE A 189 1.89 8.02 -17.14
C ILE A 189 2.66 9.09 -17.87
N HIS A 190 3.14 10.09 -17.12
CA HIS A 190 3.79 11.27 -17.67
C HIS A 190 5.31 11.22 -17.50
N TYR A 191 6.02 11.75 -18.49
CA TYR A 191 7.48 11.82 -18.49
C TYR A 191 7.88 13.29 -18.39
N TYR A 192 8.61 13.62 -17.33
CA TYR A 192 9.18 14.96 -17.15
C TYR A 192 10.44 14.86 -16.29
N ARG A 193 11.26 15.91 -16.32
CA ARG A 193 12.45 16.04 -15.48
C ARG A 193 12.16 17.06 -14.36
N ARG A 194 12.48 16.69 -13.13
CA ARG A 194 12.45 17.62 -12.00
C ARG A 194 13.70 18.51 -12.04
N ALA A 195 13.57 19.74 -11.55
CA ALA A 195 14.67 20.71 -11.53
C ALA A 195 15.83 20.28 -10.61
N ASP A 196 15.54 19.46 -9.59
CA ASP A 196 16.49 18.98 -8.59
C ASP A 196 17.16 17.64 -8.95
N GLU A 197 16.75 16.96 -10.03
CA GLU A 197 17.33 15.68 -10.43
C GLU A 197 18.85 15.76 -10.71
N ALA A 198 19.31 16.86 -11.32
CA ALA A 198 20.73 17.05 -11.57
C ALA A 198 21.55 17.17 -10.27
N ILE A 199 20.98 17.81 -9.25
CA ILE A 199 21.65 17.95 -7.96
C ILE A 199 21.67 16.65 -7.18
N MET A 200 20.60 15.85 -7.32
CA MET A 200 20.43 14.60 -6.55
C MET A 200 21.16 13.39 -7.17
N PHE A 201 21.35 13.37 -8.50
CA PHE A 201 21.76 12.17 -9.22
C PHE A 201 22.95 12.37 -10.18
N GLU A 202 23.39 13.57 -10.45
CA GLU A 202 24.55 13.91 -11.28
C GLU A 202 25.71 14.47 -10.45
#